data_06c8ef1d93791afab6160b88e42e0bdf
#
_entry.id   06c8ef1d93791afab6160b88e42e0bdf
#
_cell.length_a   1.000
_cell.length_b   1.000
_cell.length_c   1.000
_cell.angle_alpha   90.00
_cell.angle_beta   90.00
_cell.angle_gamma   90.00
#
_symmetry.space_group_name_H-M   'P 1'
#
loop_
_entity.id
_entity.type
_entity.pdbx_description
1 polymer ?
#
loop_
_entity_poly.entity_id
_entity_poly.type
_entity_poly.pdbx_seq_one_letter_code
_entity_poly.pdbx_strand_id
1 'polypeptide(L)'
;KARWGTVESFSNQVIFLAVLFFTLVSMGLYRSPAVALMPDVTPNHLRSRANAVINLMGAVGGVYALIMIKVLVGKGETPDYLPLFASIAAVMAIAVGILVITIRENKLREEVEKAETAIAETIEEKAMAEGVEAVGEIEAVGDTGAVKASDGEKQTGKTEGTKGMPKEVKRSMYFMLASIFLWFTAYNAVTTAFSRYTKVVWKMEGGSFANCLMVATVAAILSYIPIGNISAKIGRKKTIMGGVLLMAACYGSAIFAREYHPIVNVAFALIGVAWAAINVNSYPMIVAMSSGSDVGKFTGTYYTFSMAAQILTPVLSGFLLENVSYNTLFPYALFFSLMAFLTMTQVRHGDVKPQKKESILENFDVDD
;
A
#
# COMPACT_ATOMS: atom_id res chain seq x y z
N LYS A 1 -5.27 25.49 -27.13
CA LYS A 1 -6.33 25.65 -26.09
C LYS A 1 -7.45 24.69 -26.43
N ALA A 2 -7.36 23.43 -26.03
CA ALA A 2 -8.49 22.53 -26.02
C ALA A 2 -9.45 23.06 -24.96
N ARG A 3 -10.38 23.89 -25.36
CA ARG A 3 -11.57 24.22 -24.60
C ARG A 3 -12.44 22.97 -24.56
N TRP A 4 -12.12 22.04 -23.73
CA TRP A 4 -13.11 21.15 -23.16
C TRP A 4 -13.93 22.06 -22.25
N GLY A 5 -15.15 22.34 -22.69
CA GLY A 5 -16.00 23.34 -22.04
C GLY A 5 -16.13 23.10 -20.53
N THR A 6 -16.54 24.11 -19.84
CA THR A 6 -16.75 24.09 -18.39
C THR A 6 -17.49 22.81 -18.00
N VAL A 7 -17.15 22.22 -16.86
CA VAL A 7 -17.74 20.99 -16.27
C VAL A 7 -19.27 21.08 -16.14
N GLU A 8 -19.83 22.22 -16.40
CA GLU A 8 -21.28 22.56 -16.37
C GLU A 8 -22.12 21.90 -17.46
N SER A 9 -21.53 21.43 -18.57
CA SER A 9 -22.27 20.70 -19.58
C SER A 9 -22.39 19.22 -19.21
N PHE A 10 -23.60 18.68 -19.14
CA PHE A 10 -23.88 17.26 -18.89
C PHE A 10 -23.08 16.34 -19.82
N SER A 11 -22.92 16.69 -21.08
CA SER A 11 -22.09 15.95 -22.06
C SER A 11 -20.63 15.83 -21.61
N ASN A 12 -20.03 16.92 -21.08
CA ASN A 12 -18.64 16.92 -20.64
C ASN A 12 -18.45 16.06 -19.39
N GLN A 13 -19.41 16.04 -18.49
CA GLN A 13 -19.41 15.16 -17.32
C GLN A 13 -19.46 13.69 -17.73
N VAL A 14 -20.32 13.33 -18.68
CA VAL A 14 -20.44 11.95 -19.20
C VAL A 14 -19.14 11.52 -19.88
N ILE A 15 -18.55 12.37 -20.73
CA ILE A 15 -17.27 12.08 -21.39
C ILE A 15 -16.16 11.90 -20.36
N PHE A 16 -16.08 12.76 -19.35
CA PHE A 16 -15.09 12.64 -18.27
C PHE A 16 -15.24 11.31 -17.51
N LEU A 17 -16.46 10.95 -17.13
CA LEU A 17 -16.74 9.69 -16.43
C LEU A 17 -16.40 8.48 -17.30
N ALA A 18 -16.71 8.53 -18.61
CA ALA A 18 -16.36 7.46 -19.54
C ALA A 18 -14.84 7.29 -19.67
N VAL A 19 -14.09 8.39 -19.86
CA VAL A 19 -12.61 8.35 -19.93
C VAL A 19 -12.02 7.84 -18.62
N LEU A 20 -12.53 8.30 -17.48
CA LEU A 20 -12.10 7.83 -16.16
C LEU A 20 -12.36 6.33 -16.00
N PHE A 21 -13.54 5.85 -16.40
CA PHE A 21 -13.89 4.44 -16.37
C PHE A 21 -12.93 3.59 -17.21
N PHE A 22 -12.68 3.97 -18.47
CA PHE A 22 -11.71 3.27 -19.32
C PHE A 22 -10.30 3.29 -18.76
N THR A 23 -9.87 4.39 -18.14
CA THR A 23 -8.57 4.50 -17.48
C THR A 23 -8.47 3.53 -16.30
N LEU A 24 -9.52 3.45 -15.46
CA LEU A 24 -9.54 2.53 -14.32
C LEU A 24 -9.58 1.06 -14.76
N VAL A 25 -10.34 0.74 -15.81
CA VAL A 25 -10.36 -0.63 -16.39
C VAL A 25 -8.98 -0.99 -16.94
N SER A 26 -8.35 -0.10 -17.71
CA SER A 26 -7.00 -0.31 -18.25
C SER A 26 -5.97 -0.50 -17.14
N MET A 27 -6.06 0.28 -16.06
CA MET A 27 -5.20 0.14 -14.89
C MET A 27 -5.42 -1.21 -14.19
N GLY A 28 -6.66 -1.66 -14.05
CA GLY A 28 -6.99 -2.98 -13.49
C GLY A 28 -6.44 -4.13 -14.31
N LEU A 29 -6.58 -4.06 -15.63
CA LEU A 29 -6.04 -5.06 -16.56
C LEU A 29 -4.51 -5.12 -16.55
N TYR A 30 -3.85 -3.97 -16.48
CA TYR A 30 -2.39 -3.87 -16.44
C TYR A 30 -1.81 -4.31 -15.10
N ARG A 31 -2.46 -3.99 -13.98
CA ARG A 31 -1.91 -4.21 -12.63
C ARG A 31 -1.62 -5.67 -12.33
N SER A 32 -2.52 -6.57 -12.69
CA SER A 32 -2.40 -7.99 -12.38
C SER A 32 -1.15 -8.63 -13.02
N PRO A 33 -0.93 -8.55 -14.36
CA PRO A 33 0.28 -9.08 -14.96
C PRO A 33 1.56 -8.35 -14.51
N ALA A 34 1.49 -7.04 -14.25
CA ALA A 34 2.66 -6.28 -13.79
C ALA A 34 3.15 -6.73 -12.39
N VAL A 35 2.23 -7.03 -11.49
CA VAL A 35 2.57 -7.55 -10.15
C VAL A 35 3.03 -9.01 -10.22
N ALA A 36 2.41 -9.83 -11.08
CA ALA A 36 2.78 -11.24 -11.24
C ALA A 36 4.18 -11.44 -11.87
N LEU A 37 4.64 -10.48 -12.68
CA LEU A 37 5.93 -10.59 -13.35
C LEU A 37 7.10 -10.79 -12.38
N MET A 38 7.11 -10.10 -11.25
CA MET A 38 8.23 -10.16 -10.29
C MET A 38 8.41 -11.57 -9.71
N PRO A 39 7.41 -12.23 -9.12
CA PRO A 39 7.57 -13.58 -8.60
C PRO A 39 7.86 -14.61 -9.71
N ASP A 40 7.41 -14.37 -10.95
CA ASP A 40 7.65 -15.28 -12.06
C ASP A 40 9.11 -15.29 -12.55
N VAL A 41 9.80 -14.15 -12.43
CA VAL A 41 11.20 -14.00 -12.88
C VAL A 41 12.21 -13.97 -11.73
N THR A 42 11.77 -14.21 -10.49
CA THR A 42 12.64 -14.11 -9.31
C THR A 42 12.61 -15.40 -8.50
N PRO A 43 13.79 -16.03 -8.23
CA PRO A 43 13.88 -17.21 -7.37
C PRO A 43 13.30 -16.93 -5.97
N ASN A 44 12.71 -17.95 -5.34
CA ASN A 44 12.02 -17.85 -4.06
C ASN A 44 12.84 -17.14 -2.96
N HIS A 45 14.13 -17.45 -2.84
CA HIS A 45 15.03 -16.88 -1.84
C HIS A 45 15.35 -15.39 -2.05
N LEU A 46 15.07 -14.82 -3.23
CA LEU A 46 15.29 -13.41 -3.57
C LEU A 46 13.99 -12.59 -3.65
N ARG A 47 12.81 -13.22 -3.54
CA ARG A 47 11.51 -12.54 -3.71
C ARG A 47 11.31 -11.37 -2.75
N SER A 48 11.69 -11.52 -1.48
CA SER A 48 11.61 -10.44 -0.50
C SER A 48 12.46 -9.23 -0.91
N ARG A 49 13.69 -9.46 -1.41
CA ARG A 49 14.55 -8.37 -1.91
C ARG A 49 13.99 -7.71 -3.16
N ALA A 50 13.42 -8.50 -4.07
CA ALA A 50 12.80 -8.00 -5.29
C ALA A 50 11.56 -7.15 -4.98
N ASN A 51 10.70 -7.61 -4.06
CA ASN A 51 9.53 -6.86 -3.60
C ASN A 51 9.93 -5.53 -2.95
N ALA A 52 10.95 -5.53 -2.11
CA ALA A 52 11.50 -4.31 -1.52
C ALA A 52 11.95 -3.28 -2.57
N VAL A 53 12.58 -3.74 -3.66
CA VAL A 53 12.98 -2.85 -4.77
C VAL A 53 11.76 -2.27 -5.50
N ILE A 54 10.72 -3.09 -5.73
CA ILE A 54 9.49 -2.63 -6.39
C ILE A 54 8.79 -1.57 -5.53
N ASN A 55 8.66 -1.81 -4.23
CA ASN A 55 8.03 -0.87 -3.32
C ASN A 55 8.83 0.44 -3.22
N LEU A 56 10.15 0.35 -3.18
CA LEU A 56 11.02 1.54 -3.23
C LEU A 56 10.83 2.32 -4.54
N MET A 57 10.76 1.63 -5.68
CA MET A 57 10.52 2.27 -6.97
C MET A 57 9.11 2.87 -7.06
N GLY A 58 8.11 2.22 -6.47
CA GLY A 58 6.75 2.77 -6.32
C GLY A 58 6.75 4.09 -5.54
N ALA A 59 7.48 4.14 -4.43
CA ALA A 59 7.62 5.36 -3.63
C ALA A 59 8.36 6.47 -4.40
N VAL A 60 9.42 6.15 -5.16
CA VAL A 60 10.11 7.10 -6.04
C VAL A 60 9.15 7.64 -7.12
N GLY A 61 8.31 6.78 -7.71
CA GLY A 61 7.27 7.19 -8.65
C GLY A 61 6.24 8.14 -8.02
N GLY A 62 5.85 7.88 -6.78
CA GLY A 62 4.98 8.77 -6.00
C GLY A 62 5.60 10.16 -5.77
N VAL A 63 6.87 10.22 -5.37
CA VAL A 63 7.62 11.48 -5.22
C VAL A 63 7.72 12.21 -6.56
N TYR A 64 8.03 11.49 -7.64
CA TYR A 64 8.06 12.07 -9.00
C TYR A 64 6.71 12.71 -9.35
N ALA A 65 5.60 12.01 -9.16
CA ALA A 65 4.27 12.53 -9.44
C ALA A 65 3.98 13.82 -8.64
N LEU A 66 4.34 13.86 -7.36
CA LEU A 66 4.16 15.04 -6.52
C LEU A 66 5.02 16.23 -6.96
N ILE A 67 6.27 15.98 -7.40
CA ILE A 67 7.14 17.01 -7.98
C ILE A 67 6.52 17.57 -9.28
N MET A 68 6.03 16.69 -10.15
CA MET A 68 5.39 17.11 -11.40
C MET A 68 4.09 17.88 -11.14
N ILE A 69 3.28 17.50 -10.17
CA ILE A 69 2.11 18.27 -9.74
C ILE A 69 2.53 19.70 -9.32
N LYS A 70 3.58 19.81 -8.52
CA LYS A 70 4.07 21.11 -8.04
C LYS A 70 4.59 21.99 -9.18
N VAL A 71 5.29 21.41 -10.14
CA VAL A 71 5.99 22.15 -11.21
C VAL A 71 5.05 22.44 -12.39
N LEU A 72 4.23 21.48 -12.79
CA LEU A 72 3.46 21.56 -14.04
C LEU A 72 2.02 22.03 -13.83
N VAL A 73 1.45 21.90 -12.63
CA VAL A 73 0.11 22.41 -12.36
C VAL A 73 0.19 23.92 -12.15
N GLY A 74 -0.34 24.67 -13.13
CA GLY A 74 -0.31 26.13 -13.14
C GLY A 74 -1.09 26.75 -11.96
N LYS A 75 -0.77 27.99 -11.64
CA LYS A 75 -1.51 28.81 -10.67
C LYS A 75 -2.71 29.42 -11.38
N GLY A 76 -3.87 29.45 -10.71
CA GLY A 76 -5.08 30.09 -11.23
C GLY A 76 -6.34 29.32 -10.90
N GLU A 77 -7.49 29.91 -11.25
CA GLU A 77 -8.81 29.31 -10.98
C GLU A 77 -9.05 28.02 -11.79
N THR A 78 -8.48 27.93 -13.00
CA THR A 78 -8.59 26.78 -13.90
C THR A 78 -7.20 26.26 -14.25
N PRO A 79 -6.55 25.47 -13.38
CA PRO A 79 -5.23 24.92 -13.67
C PRO A 79 -5.27 23.95 -14.86
N ASP A 80 -4.24 24.02 -15.72
CA ASP A 80 -4.08 23.08 -16.82
C ASP A 80 -3.32 21.83 -16.33
N TYR A 81 -4.00 20.69 -16.37
CA TYR A 81 -3.44 19.39 -15.99
C TYR A 81 -2.85 18.60 -17.17
N LEU A 82 -2.96 19.09 -18.41
CA LEU A 82 -2.49 18.39 -19.60
C LEU A 82 -0.96 18.10 -19.54
N PRO A 83 -0.09 19.07 -19.18
CA PRO A 83 1.34 18.80 -19.08
C PRO A 83 1.68 17.75 -18.04
N LEU A 84 0.94 17.71 -16.91
CA LEU A 84 1.10 16.72 -15.86
C LEU A 84 0.79 15.31 -16.37
N PHE A 85 -0.40 15.12 -16.94
CA PHE A 85 -0.79 13.81 -17.45
C PHE A 85 0.09 13.35 -18.61
N ALA A 86 0.52 14.28 -19.48
CA ALA A 86 1.44 13.97 -20.57
C ALA A 86 2.80 13.50 -20.05
N SER A 87 3.36 14.14 -19.01
CA SER A 87 4.64 13.73 -18.41
C SER A 87 4.55 12.34 -17.76
N ILE A 88 3.48 12.06 -17.02
CA ILE A 88 3.25 10.74 -16.42
C ILE A 88 3.11 9.67 -17.50
N ALA A 89 2.29 9.93 -18.53
CA ALA A 89 2.10 9.01 -19.64
C ALA A 89 3.42 8.72 -20.40
N ALA A 90 4.25 9.73 -20.61
CA ALA A 90 5.55 9.58 -21.25
C ALA A 90 6.49 8.69 -20.41
N VAL A 91 6.60 8.93 -19.10
CA VAL A 91 7.41 8.09 -18.20
C VAL A 91 6.92 6.66 -18.17
N MET A 92 5.59 6.44 -18.08
CA MET A 92 5.01 5.11 -18.14
C MET A 92 5.32 4.40 -19.46
N ALA A 93 5.17 5.08 -20.60
CA ALA A 93 5.45 4.50 -21.91
C ALA A 93 6.94 4.14 -22.06
N ILE A 94 7.85 5.01 -21.58
CA ILE A 94 9.30 4.76 -21.58
C ILE A 94 9.62 3.57 -20.69
N ALA A 95 9.09 3.52 -19.46
CA ALA A 95 9.34 2.43 -18.52
C ALA A 95 8.85 1.06 -19.06
N VAL A 96 7.64 1.03 -19.63
CA VAL A 96 7.11 -0.19 -20.27
C VAL A 96 7.95 -0.55 -21.50
N GLY A 97 8.37 0.43 -22.31
CA GLY A 97 9.24 0.19 -23.45
C GLY A 97 10.58 -0.43 -23.05
N ILE A 98 11.23 0.08 -22.01
CA ILE A 98 12.47 -0.48 -21.46
C ILE A 98 12.21 -1.92 -20.96
N LEU A 99 11.14 -2.15 -20.23
CA LEU A 99 10.78 -3.46 -19.70
C LEU A 99 10.60 -4.48 -20.83
N VAL A 100 9.84 -4.16 -21.86
CA VAL A 100 9.58 -5.05 -23.01
C VAL A 100 10.86 -5.37 -23.79
N ILE A 101 11.78 -4.40 -23.90
CA ILE A 101 13.04 -4.60 -24.63
C ILE A 101 14.05 -5.41 -23.81
N THR A 102 14.08 -5.22 -22.49
CA THR A 102 15.12 -5.79 -21.62
C THR A 102 14.72 -7.13 -21.00
N ILE A 103 13.46 -7.33 -20.65
CA ILE A 103 13.00 -8.52 -19.96
C ILE A 103 12.44 -9.53 -20.96
N ARG A 104 13.11 -10.67 -21.06
CA ARG A 104 12.64 -11.85 -21.80
C ARG A 104 12.05 -12.85 -20.82
N GLU A 105 10.78 -12.65 -20.46
CA GLU A 105 10.08 -13.40 -19.42
C GLU A 105 10.26 -14.90 -19.53
N ASN A 106 9.97 -15.48 -20.70
CA ASN A 106 10.07 -16.95 -20.91
C ASN A 106 11.46 -17.50 -20.60
N LYS A 107 12.52 -16.77 -20.99
CA LYS A 107 13.89 -17.20 -20.76
C LYS A 107 14.28 -17.11 -19.28
N LEU A 108 13.91 -16.02 -18.64
CA LEU A 108 14.18 -15.83 -17.20
C LEU A 108 13.40 -16.83 -16.34
N ARG A 109 12.17 -17.15 -16.73
CA ARG A 109 11.35 -18.14 -16.04
C ARG A 109 11.97 -19.55 -16.13
N GLU A 110 12.47 -19.95 -17.28
CA GLU A 110 13.21 -21.21 -17.43
C GLU A 110 14.50 -21.23 -16.58
N GLU A 111 15.22 -20.10 -16.50
CA GLU A 111 16.44 -19.99 -15.68
C GLU A 111 16.10 -20.10 -14.18
N VAL A 112 15.00 -19.48 -13.72
CA VAL A 112 14.52 -19.58 -12.35
C VAL A 112 14.10 -21.01 -12.01
N GLU A 113 13.32 -21.67 -12.88
CA GLU A 113 12.88 -23.05 -12.68
C GLU A 113 14.07 -24.03 -12.60
N LYS A 114 15.07 -23.86 -13.47
CA LYS A 114 16.31 -24.65 -13.42
C LYS A 114 17.10 -24.41 -12.13
N ALA A 115 17.19 -23.15 -11.69
CA ALA A 115 17.90 -22.81 -10.44
C ALA A 115 17.20 -23.39 -9.22
N GLU A 116 15.87 -23.34 -9.16
CA GLU A 116 15.08 -23.92 -8.07
C GLU A 116 15.18 -25.45 -8.04
N THR A 117 15.15 -26.11 -9.20
CA THR A 117 15.34 -27.56 -9.31
C THR A 117 16.73 -27.97 -8.82
N ALA A 118 17.78 -27.26 -9.25
CA ALA A 118 19.15 -27.56 -8.82
C ALA A 118 19.35 -27.36 -7.30
N ILE A 119 18.69 -26.36 -6.70
CA ILE A 119 18.72 -26.15 -5.24
C ILE A 119 17.99 -27.30 -4.53
N ALA A 120 16.83 -27.73 -5.02
CA ALA A 120 16.07 -28.85 -4.46
C ALA A 120 16.89 -30.15 -4.51
N GLU A 121 17.50 -30.50 -5.66
CA GLU A 121 18.38 -31.65 -5.81
C GLU A 121 19.58 -31.60 -4.83
N THR A 122 20.19 -30.43 -4.65
CA THR A 122 21.32 -30.25 -3.72
C THR A 122 20.90 -30.45 -2.26
N ILE A 123 19.67 -30.04 -1.90
CA ILE A 123 19.11 -30.24 -0.54
C ILE A 123 18.81 -31.71 -0.32
N GLU A 124 18.20 -32.41 -1.30
CA GLU A 124 17.94 -33.84 -1.23
C GLU A 124 19.23 -34.66 -1.09
N GLU A 125 20.25 -34.32 -1.88
CA GLU A 125 21.56 -35.01 -1.84
C GLU A 125 22.24 -34.82 -0.47
N LYS A 126 22.17 -33.64 0.13
CA LYS A 126 22.68 -33.39 1.48
C LYS A 126 21.88 -34.13 2.55
N ALA A 127 20.54 -34.14 2.45
CA ALA A 127 19.70 -34.87 3.39
C ALA A 127 19.97 -36.38 3.34
N MET A 128 20.19 -36.95 2.18
CA MET A 128 20.59 -38.35 2.02
C MET A 128 22.00 -38.63 2.59
N ALA A 129 22.93 -37.70 2.44
CA ALA A 129 24.28 -37.82 2.96
C ALA A 129 24.36 -37.73 4.50
N GLU A 130 23.47 -36.97 5.10
CA GLU A 130 23.39 -36.77 6.56
C GLU A 130 22.43 -37.76 7.28
N GLY A 131 21.78 -38.66 6.55
CA GLY A 131 20.90 -39.70 7.10
C GLY A 131 19.64 -39.17 7.80
N VAL A 132 19.23 -37.93 7.47
CA VAL A 132 18.01 -37.29 7.96
C VAL A 132 16.88 -37.49 6.96
N GLU A 133 15.78 -38.11 7.38
CA GLU A 133 14.59 -38.21 6.51
C GLU A 133 14.08 -36.80 6.15
N ALA A 134 14.16 -36.44 4.89
CA ALA A 134 13.87 -35.10 4.33
C ALA A 134 12.36 -34.77 4.26
N VAL A 135 11.53 -35.20 5.19
CA VAL A 135 10.06 -35.06 5.12
C VAL A 135 9.54 -33.76 5.77
N GLY A 136 10.37 -33.00 6.48
CA GLY A 136 9.88 -31.86 7.28
C GLY A 136 10.27 -30.46 6.80
N GLU A 137 11.33 -30.29 6.02
CA GLU A 137 11.85 -28.94 5.70
C GLU A 137 11.51 -28.40 4.29
N ILE A 138 11.08 -29.26 3.36
CA ILE A 138 10.74 -28.82 2.00
C ILE A 138 9.41 -28.03 1.97
N GLU A 139 8.50 -28.25 2.92
CA GLU A 139 7.26 -27.48 3.02
C GLU A 139 7.45 -26.03 3.59
N ALA A 140 8.54 -25.78 4.28
CA ALA A 140 8.76 -24.47 4.91
C ALA A 140 9.43 -23.42 3.99
N VAL A 141 10.00 -23.83 2.86
CA VAL A 141 10.71 -22.93 1.91
C VAL A 141 9.86 -22.63 0.66
N GLY A 142 8.79 -23.38 0.42
CA GLY A 142 8.03 -23.39 -0.85
C GLY A 142 6.72 -22.64 -0.92
N ASP A 143 6.23 -22.01 0.17
CA ASP A 143 4.87 -21.45 0.15
C ASP A 143 4.83 -19.94 0.43
N THR A 144 5.21 -19.17 -0.58
CA THR A 144 4.74 -17.79 -0.72
C THR A 144 4.16 -17.58 -2.13
N GLY A 145 2.89 -17.96 -2.27
CA GLY A 145 1.95 -17.29 -3.16
C GLY A 145 2.19 -17.32 -4.67
N ALA A 146 2.35 -18.51 -5.28
CA ALA A 146 2.08 -18.65 -6.72
C ALA A 146 0.61 -19.05 -6.90
N VAL A 147 -0.24 -18.12 -7.29
CA VAL A 147 -1.56 -18.44 -7.85
C VAL A 147 -1.33 -19.11 -9.19
N LYS A 148 -1.37 -20.44 -9.23
CA LYS A 148 -1.54 -21.18 -10.48
C LYS A 148 -2.92 -20.86 -11.02
N ALA A 149 -2.97 -20.13 -12.14
CA ALA A 149 -4.13 -20.12 -13.01
C ALA A 149 -4.24 -21.52 -13.64
N SER A 150 -5.07 -22.39 -13.08
CA SER A 150 -5.51 -23.61 -13.75
C SER A 150 -6.94 -23.43 -14.21
N ASP A 151 -7.16 -23.84 -15.47
CA ASP A 151 -8.44 -23.82 -16.17
C ASP A 151 -9.61 -24.42 -15.37
N GLY A 152 -10.73 -23.76 -15.55
CA GLY A 152 -12.08 -24.19 -15.45
C GLY A 152 -12.45 -25.49 -14.73
N GLU A 153 -12.87 -25.36 -13.48
CA GLU A 153 -13.98 -26.16 -12.97
C GLU A 153 -14.77 -25.38 -11.95
N LYS A 154 -16.08 -25.25 -12.22
CA LYS A 154 -17.07 -24.70 -11.31
C LYS A 154 -17.13 -25.56 -10.06
N GLN A 155 -16.55 -25.10 -8.97
CA GLN A 155 -16.94 -25.57 -7.65
C GLN A 155 -17.52 -24.42 -6.86
N THR A 156 -18.82 -24.49 -6.67
CA THR A 156 -19.57 -23.80 -5.61
C THR A 156 -18.97 -24.22 -4.26
N GLY A 157 -17.88 -23.57 -3.86
CA GLY A 157 -17.17 -23.83 -2.61
C GLY A 157 -17.73 -22.95 -1.51
N LYS A 158 -18.55 -23.52 -0.64
CA LYS A 158 -18.84 -23.01 0.70
C LYS A 158 -17.53 -22.61 1.39
N THR A 159 -17.58 -21.46 2.04
CA THR A 159 -16.54 -20.86 2.90
C THR A 159 -16.04 -21.84 3.99
N GLU A 160 -15.10 -22.72 3.69
CA GLU A 160 -14.54 -23.68 4.65
C GLU A 160 -13.23 -23.26 5.34
N GLY A 161 -12.73 -22.05 5.08
CA GLY A 161 -11.40 -21.63 5.51
C GLY A 161 -11.21 -21.17 6.96
N THR A 162 -12.18 -21.35 7.87
CA THR A 162 -12.03 -20.97 9.29
C THR A 162 -12.30 -22.13 10.26
N LYS A 163 -12.39 -23.35 9.79
CA LYS A 163 -12.74 -24.52 10.62
C LYS A 163 -11.65 -25.00 11.60
N GLY A 164 -10.46 -24.40 11.62
CA GLY A 164 -9.38 -24.79 12.54
C GLY A 164 -8.87 -23.70 13.48
N MET A 165 -9.20 -22.42 13.23
CA MET A 165 -8.63 -21.32 14.01
C MET A 165 -9.33 -21.16 15.38
N PRO A 166 -8.58 -21.06 16.49
CA PRO A 166 -9.14 -20.79 17.82
C PRO A 166 -9.98 -19.51 17.83
N LYS A 167 -11.10 -19.52 18.57
CA LYS A 167 -12.04 -18.38 18.63
C LYS A 167 -11.37 -17.06 19.03
N GLU A 168 -10.36 -17.12 19.89
CA GLU A 168 -9.61 -15.95 20.37
C GLU A 168 -8.71 -15.34 19.30
N VAL A 169 -8.04 -16.18 18.49
CA VAL A 169 -7.23 -15.73 17.36
C VAL A 169 -8.13 -15.11 16.29
N LYS A 170 -9.25 -15.75 15.97
CA LYS A 170 -10.27 -15.25 15.04
C LYS A 170 -10.80 -13.87 15.47
N ARG A 171 -11.08 -13.69 16.77
CA ARG A 171 -11.49 -12.39 17.32
C ARG A 171 -10.40 -11.33 17.14
N SER A 172 -9.14 -11.65 17.45
CA SER A 172 -8.01 -10.74 17.25
C SER A 172 -7.84 -10.35 15.79
N MET A 173 -8.02 -11.29 14.87
CA MET A 173 -7.97 -11.04 13.43
C MET A 173 -9.06 -10.06 12.98
N TYR A 174 -10.31 -10.23 13.42
CA TYR A 174 -11.37 -9.27 13.06
C TYR A 174 -11.09 -7.87 13.59
N PHE A 175 -10.57 -7.74 14.80
CA PHE A 175 -10.17 -6.44 15.34
C PHE A 175 -9.00 -5.83 14.56
N MET A 176 -8.05 -6.66 14.10
CA MET A 176 -6.95 -6.22 13.25
C MET A 176 -7.46 -5.73 11.89
N LEU A 177 -8.33 -6.47 11.23
CA LEU A 177 -8.94 -6.08 9.95
C LEU A 177 -9.78 -4.80 10.08
N ALA A 178 -10.54 -4.67 11.17
CA ALA A 178 -11.26 -3.43 11.48
C ALA A 178 -10.28 -2.25 11.68
N SER A 179 -9.17 -2.46 12.37
CA SER A 179 -8.14 -1.44 12.54
C SER A 179 -7.54 -1.02 11.21
N ILE A 180 -7.24 -1.99 10.32
CA ILE A 180 -6.75 -1.76 8.97
C ILE A 180 -7.73 -0.87 8.19
N PHE A 181 -8.99 -1.24 8.14
CA PHE A 181 -10.02 -0.46 7.49
C PHE A 181 -10.08 0.99 8.02
N LEU A 182 -10.02 1.16 9.34
CA LEU A 182 -10.16 2.46 10.00
C LEU A 182 -8.95 3.38 9.76
N TRP A 183 -7.71 2.90 9.88
CA TRP A 183 -6.56 3.77 9.62
C TRP A 183 -6.37 4.06 8.13
N PHE A 184 -6.70 3.11 7.23
CA PHE A 184 -6.74 3.40 5.79
C PHE A 184 -7.83 4.45 5.48
N THR A 185 -8.99 4.39 6.13
CA THR A 185 -10.04 5.40 6.01
C THR A 185 -9.54 6.78 6.44
N ALA A 186 -8.83 6.88 7.57
CA ALA A 186 -8.25 8.13 8.03
C ALA A 186 -7.21 8.69 7.06
N TYR A 187 -6.25 7.86 6.65
CA TYR A 187 -5.15 8.25 5.78
C TYR A 187 -5.62 8.62 4.37
N ASN A 188 -6.48 7.82 3.77
CA ASN A 188 -6.99 8.07 2.44
C ASN A 188 -7.86 9.32 2.35
N ALA A 189 -8.60 9.67 3.40
CA ALA A 189 -9.36 10.93 3.42
C ALA A 189 -8.43 12.14 3.23
N VAL A 190 -7.30 12.14 3.96
CA VAL A 190 -6.34 13.24 3.85
C VAL A 190 -5.64 13.21 2.50
N THR A 191 -5.11 12.08 2.06
CA THR A 191 -4.35 12.01 0.80
C THR A 191 -5.18 12.34 -0.44
N THR A 192 -6.46 11.98 -0.47
CA THR A 192 -7.35 12.22 -1.63
C THR A 192 -7.98 13.61 -1.62
N ALA A 193 -8.39 14.13 -0.46
CA ALA A 193 -9.10 15.40 -0.37
C ALA A 193 -8.20 16.60 -0.03
N PHE A 194 -6.93 16.38 0.30
CA PHE A 194 -6.01 17.44 0.77
C PHE A 194 -5.81 18.57 -0.23
N SER A 195 -5.69 18.26 -1.52
CA SER A 195 -5.55 19.28 -2.57
C SER A 195 -6.72 20.27 -2.57
N ARG A 196 -7.93 19.75 -2.41
CA ARG A 196 -9.15 20.56 -2.40
C ARG A 196 -9.29 21.32 -1.07
N TYR A 197 -8.97 20.68 0.04
CA TYR A 197 -8.90 21.33 1.35
C TYR A 197 -7.97 22.54 1.36
N THR A 198 -6.73 22.37 0.88
CA THR A 198 -5.73 23.44 0.87
C THR A 198 -6.14 24.61 -0.03
N LYS A 199 -6.79 24.32 -1.17
CA LYS A 199 -7.31 25.35 -2.07
C LYS A 199 -8.44 26.17 -1.38
N VAL A 200 -9.36 25.49 -0.70
CA VAL A 200 -10.54 26.15 -0.11
C VAL A 200 -10.21 26.80 1.23
N VAL A 201 -9.53 26.10 2.14
CA VAL A 201 -9.30 26.56 3.53
C VAL A 201 -8.02 27.39 3.62
N TRP A 202 -6.90 26.88 3.10
CA TRP A 202 -5.60 27.56 3.19
C TRP A 202 -5.31 28.52 2.03
N LYS A 203 -6.22 28.63 1.05
CA LYS A 203 -6.08 29.48 -0.13
C LYS A 203 -4.79 29.24 -0.92
N MET A 204 -4.28 27.99 -0.90
CA MET A 204 -3.08 27.63 -1.64
C MET A 204 -3.40 27.51 -3.15
N GLU A 205 -2.51 28.05 -3.97
CA GLU A 205 -2.65 28.01 -5.43
C GLU A 205 -1.81 26.91 -6.07
N GLY A 206 -2.27 26.44 -7.23
CA GLY A 206 -1.58 25.45 -8.06
C GLY A 206 -1.29 24.15 -7.33
N GLY A 207 -0.12 23.57 -7.60
CA GLY A 207 0.35 22.33 -7.00
C GLY A 207 1.05 22.49 -5.65
N SER A 208 0.95 23.64 -4.97
CA SER A 208 1.69 23.93 -3.73
C SER A 208 1.41 22.95 -2.59
N PHE A 209 0.21 22.36 -2.53
CA PHE A 209 -0.18 21.34 -1.57
C PHE A 209 0.70 20.07 -1.65
N ALA A 210 1.27 19.80 -2.83
CA ALA A 210 2.11 18.63 -3.06
C ALA A 210 3.38 18.63 -2.18
N ASN A 211 3.85 19.80 -1.73
CA ASN A 211 4.98 19.88 -0.80
C ASN A 211 4.73 19.11 0.49
N CYS A 212 3.56 19.28 1.11
CA CYS A 212 3.21 18.60 2.36
C CYS A 212 3.18 17.08 2.16
N LEU A 213 2.54 16.61 1.07
CA LEU A 213 2.45 15.19 0.77
C LEU A 213 3.82 14.60 0.40
N MET A 214 4.66 15.35 -0.31
CA MET A 214 6.04 14.94 -0.64
C MET A 214 6.88 14.80 0.62
N VAL A 215 6.80 15.75 1.56
CA VAL A 215 7.49 15.66 2.86
C VAL A 215 7.03 14.41 3.62
N ALA A 216 5.73 14.12 3.66
CA ALA A 216 5.22 12.90 4.29
C ALA A 216 5.76 11.63 3.61
N THR A 217 5.75 11.58 2.28
CA THR A 217 6.23 10.41 1.51
C THR A 217 7.72 10.18 1.74
N VAL A 218 8.55 11.23 1.65
CA VAL A 218 10.00 11.13 1.89
C VAL A 218 10.28 10.70 3.33
N ALA A 219 9.58 11.28 4.31
CA ALA A 219 9.73 10.89 5.71
C ALA A 219 9.33 9.43 5.95
N ALA A 220 8.27 8.93 5.28
CA ALA A 220 7.88 7.52 5.36
C ALA A 220 8.99 6.61 4.81
N ILE A 221 9.53 6.89 3.63
CA ILE A 221 10.62 6.11 3.01
C ILE A 221 11.83 6.04 3.94
N LEU A 222 12.29 7.18 4.45
CA LEU A 222 13.43 7.26 5.36
C LEU A 222 13.19 6.54 6.69
N SER A 223 11.93 6.41 7.08
CA SER A 223 11.54 5.81 8.35
C SER A 223 11.39 4.29 8.28
N TYR A 224 11.31 3.66 7.11
CA TYR A 224 11.13 2.21 7.01
C TYR A 224 12.22 1.42 7.75
N ILE A 225 13.48 1.79 7.57
CA ILE A 225 14.62 1.14 8.24
C ILE A 225 14.59 1.33 9.77
N PRO A 226 14.56 2.56 10.31
CA PRO A 226 14.50 2.74 11.76
C PRO A 226 13.26 2.15 12.41
N ILE A 227 12.09 2.21 11.74
CA ILE A 227 10.86 1.60 12.24
C ILE A 227 10.96 0.08 12.28
N GLY A 228 11.54 -0.57 11.27
CA GLY A 228 11.82 -2.01 11.30
C GLY A 228 12.66 -2.41 12.51
N ASN A 229 13.72 -1.66 12.81
CA ASN A 229 14.57 -1.87 13.98
C ASN A 229 13.84 -1.63 15.32
N ILE A 230 12.99 -0.61 15.38
CA ILE A 230 12.17 -0.32 16.57
C ILE A 230 11.17 -1.45 16.78
N SER A 231 10.48 -1.89 15.71
CA SER A 231 9.50 -2.98 15.76
C SER A 231 10.12 -4.31 16.23
N ALA A 232 11.35 -4.60 15.81
CA ALA A 232 12.08 -5.78 16.29
C ALA A 232 12.35 -5.76 17.80
N LYS A 233 12.51 -4.56 18.38
CA LYS A 233 12.78 -4.40 19.83
C LYS A 233 11.50 -4.41 20.68
N ILE A 234 10.51 -3.61 20.31
CA ILE A 234 9.31 -3.35 21.14
C ILE A 234 8.09 -4.18 20.75
N GLY A 235 8.10 -4.86 19.57
CA GLY A 235 7.02 -5.64 19.00
C GLY A 235 6.17 -4.85 17.99
N ARG A 236 5.53 -5.60 17.08
CA ARG A 236 4.74 -5.03 15.97
C ARG A 236 3.52 -4.28 16.47
N LYS A 237 2.76 -4.86 17.41
CA LYS A 237 1.54 -4.24 17.95
C LYS A 237 1.81 -2.87 18.56
N LYS A 238 2.85 -2.75 19.39
CA LYS A 238 3.19 -1.49 20.05
C LYS A 238 3.64 -0.43 19.04
N THR A 239 4.38 -0.84 18.00
CA THR A 239 4.83 0.05 16.93
C THR A 239 3.65 0.58 16.12
N ILE A 240 2.69 -0.28 15.72
CA ILE A 240 1.46 0.14 15.06
C ILE A 240 0.67 1.11 15.94
N MET A 241 0.45 0.77 17.21
CA MET A 241 -0.30 1.63 18.13
C MET A 241 0.35 3.00 18.30
N GLY A 242 1.69 3.04 18.42
CA GLY A 242 2.45 4.29 18.45
C GLY A 242 2.30 5.10 17.16
N GLY A 243 2.35 4.45 16.00
CA GLY A 243 2.11 5.08 14.71
C GLY A 243 0.71 5.65 14.58
N VAL A 244 -0.33 4.87 14.92
CA VAL A 244 -1.73 5.34 14.86
C VAL A 244 -1.97 6.52 15.80
N LEU A 245 -1.39 6.48 17.01
CA LEU A 245 -1.53 7.57 17.98
C LEU A 245 -0.78 8.83 17.51
N LEU A 246 0.41 8.69 16.94
CA LEU A 246 1.17 9.80 16.35
C LEU A 246 0.39 10.42 15.19
N MET A 247 -0.19 9.61 14.33
CA MET A 247 -1.03 10.07 13.21
C MET A 247 -2.26 10.82 13.72
N ALA A 248 -2.94 10.30 14.74
CA ALA A 248 -4.08 10.96 15.39
C ALA A 248 -3.68 12.31 16.00
N ALA A 249 -2.54 12.40 16.69
CA ALA A 249 -2.03 13.65 17.26
C ALA A 249 -1.73 14.70 16.17
N CYS A 250 -1.12 14.28 15.05
CA CYS A 250 -0.85 15.16 13.91
C CYS A 250 -2.17 15.67 13.27
N TYR A 251 -3.16 14.81 13.07
CA TYR A 251 -4.46 15.23 12.55
C TYR A 251 -5.19 16.13 13.55
N GLY A 252 -5.10 15.83 14.85
CA GLY A 252 -5.65 16.69 15.90
C GLY A 252 -5.02 18.07 15.90
N SER A 253 -3.71 18.19 15.75
CA SER A 253 -3.03 19.48 15.64
C SER A 253 -3.41 20.24 14.37
N ALA A 254 -3.61 19.54 13.27
CA ALA A 254 -3.99 20.13 11.99
C ALA A 254 -5.41 20.76 11.99
N ILE A 255 -6.30 20.37 12.91
CA ILE A 255 -7.61 20.99 13.10
C ILE A 255 -7.48 22.49 13.41
N PHE A 256 -6.43 22.87 14.12
CA PHE A 256 -6.20 24.27 14.53
C PHE A 256 -5.47 25.10 13.46
N ALA A 257 -4.93 24.45 12.42
CA ALA A 257 -4.23 25.12 11.32
C ALA A 257 -5.24 25.71 10.31
N ARG A 258 -5.73 26.92 10.57
CA ARG A 258 -6.69 27.62 9.69
C ARG A 258 -6.05 28.22 8.43
N GLU A 259 -4.74 28.40 8.46
CA GLU A 259 -3.93 28.93 7.35
C GLU A 259 -2.68 28.06 7.19
N TYR A 260 -2.11 28.08 6.01
CA TYR A 260 -0.86 27.39 5.77
C TYR A 260 0.29 28.10 6.50
N HIS A 261 0.97 27.35 7.35
CA HIS A 261 2.24 27.76 7.94
C HIS A 261 3.29 26.64 7.72
N PRO A 262 4.56 26.96 7.40
CA PRO A 262 5.59 25.96 7.13
C PRO A 262 5.75 24.86 8.20
N ILE A 263 5.40 25.14 9.45
CA ILE A 263 5.41 24.16 10.55
C ILE A 263 4.49 22.96 10.28
N VAL A 264 3.46 23.11 9.44
CA VAL A 264 2.56 22.03 9.03
C VAL A 264 3.35 20.90 8.35
N ASN A 265 4.44 21.22 7.65
CA ASN A 265 5.30 20.20 7.05
C ASN A 265 5.93 19.26 8.09
N VAL A 266 6.15 19.74 9.33
CA VAL A 266 6.63 18.88 10.43
C VAL A 266 5.54 17.86 10.79
N ALA A 267 4.27 18.29 10.88
CA ALA A 267 3.16 17.37 11.11
C ALA A 267 3.04 16.34 9.97
N PHE A 268 3.21 16.75 8.72
CA PHE A 268 3.21 15.83 7.57
C PHE A 268 4.41 14.88 7.57
N ALA A 269 5.60 15.31 7.96
CA ALA A 269 6.75 14.43 8.17
C ALA A 269 6.44 13.37 9.23
N LEU A 270 5.85 13.77 10.37
CA LEU A 270 5.44 12.85 11.43
C LEU A 270 4.31 11.90 10.98
N ILE A 271 3.37 12.36 10.14
CA ILE A 271 2.38 11.48 9.51
C ILE A 271 3.07 10.43 8.64
N GLY A 272 4.11 10.80 7.88
CA GLY A 272 4.90 9.87 7.10
C GLY A 272 5.58 8.81 7.97
N VAL A 273 6.21 9.21 9.09
CA VAL A 273 6.79 8.29 10.08
C VAL A 273 5.73 7.35 10.66
N ALA A 274 4.58 7.91 11.03
CA ALA A 274 3.44 7.16 11.56
C ALA A 274 2.92 6.13 10.55
N TRP A 275 2.80 6.52 9.29
CA TRP A 275 2.39 5.63 8.20
C TRP A 275 3.40 4.48 7.99
N ALA A 276 4.70 4.76 8.02
CA ALA A 276 5.73 3.74 7.96
C ALA A 276 5.61 2.74 9.13
N ALA A 277 5.35 3.22 10.36
CA ALA A 277 5.17 2.37 11.53
C ALA A 277 3.98 1.41 11.39
N ILE A 278 2.91 1.85 10.71
CA ILE A 278 1.74 1.05 10.44
C ILE A 278 2.04 0.03 9.33
N ASN A 279 2.51 0.47 8.17
CA ASN A 279 2.68 -0.37 6.98
C ASN A 279 3.69 -1.50 7.19
N VAL A 280 4.88 -1.21 7.71
CA VAL A 280 5.92 -2.22 7.95
C VAL A 280 5.43 -3.38 8.83
N ASN A 281 4.42 -3.14 9.69
CA ASN A 281 4.03 -4.09 10.72
C ASN A 281 2.64 -4.72 10.51
N SER A 282 1.75 -4.08 9.74
CA SER A 282 0.35 -4.49 9.65
C SER A 282 0.16 -5.81 8.91
N TYR A 283 0.70 -5.95 7.73
CA TYR A 283 0.59 -7.15 6.92
C TYR A 283 1.29 -8.36 7.59
N PRO A 284 2.58 -8.27 8.03
CA PRO A 284 3.23 -9.38 8.70
C PRO A 284 2.53 -9.82 10.00
N MET A 285 1.77 -8.92 10.64
CA MET A 285 0.99 -9.25 11.82
C MET A 285 -0.25 -10.10 11.47
N ILE A 286 -0.88 -9.84 10.32
CA ILE A 286 -1.98 -10.67 9.80
C ILE A 286 -1.47 -12.06 9.42
N VAL A 287 -0.36 -12.12 8.68
CA VAL A 287 0.25 -13.39 8.24
C VAL A 287 0.66 -14.24 9.46
N ALA A 288 1.20 -13.63 10.50
CA ALA A 288 1.57 -14.33 11.74
C ALA A 288 0.37 -14.95 12.50
N MET A 289 -0.87 -14.55 12.19
CA MET A 289 -2.09 -15.17 12.74
C MET A 289 -2.63 -16.30 11.84
N SER A 290 -2.07 -16.48 10.64
CA SER A 290 -2.45 -17.56 9.72
C SER A 290 -1.71 -18.86 10.04
N SER A 291 -2.30 -19.99 9.68
CA SER A 291 -1.60 -21.27 9.59
C SER A 291 -1.07 -21.43 8.14
N GLY A 292 0.07 -22.08 7.96
CA GLY A 292 0.85 -22.12 6.71
C GLY A 292 0.07 -22.28 5.39
N SER A 293 -1.00 -23.12 5.37
CA SER A 293 -1.85 -23.32 4.18
C SER A 293 -2.80 -22.16 3.84
N ASP A 294 -3.02 -21.21 4.76
CA ASP A 294 -4.04 -20.16 4.64
C ASP A 294 -3.47 -18.75 4.35
N VAL A 295 -2.15 -18.61 4.17
CA VAL A 295 -1.49 -17.30 3.98
C VAL A 295 -2.11 -16.50 2.83
N GLY A 296 -2.32 -17.12 1.66
CA GLY A 296 -2.95 -16.45 0.51
C GLY A 296 -4.34 -15.92 0.80
N LYS A 297 -5.14 -16.64 1.58
CA LYS A 297 -6.48 -16.20 2.01
C LYS A 297 -6.42 -14.98 2.92
N PHE A 298 -5.49 -14.98 3.88
CA PHE A 298 -5.33 -13.86 4.82
C PHE A 298 -4.75 -12.64 4.14
N THR A 299 -3.83 -12.83 3.20
CA THR A 299 -3.34 -11.77 2.29
C THR A 299 -4.50 -11.14 1.51
N GLY A 300 -5.32 -11.98 0.85
CA GLY A 300 -6.51 -11.50 0.14
C GLY A 300 -7.49 -10.74 1.04
N THR A 301 -7.67 -11.23 2.28
CA THR A 301 -8.54 -10.55 3.25
C THR A 301 -7.97 -9.19 3.68
N TYR A 302 -6.66 -9.09 3.92
CA TYR A 302 -5.97 -7.82 4.20
C TYR A 302 -6.22 -6.79 3.10
N TYR A 303 -5.97 -7.18 1.85
CA TYR A 303 -6.18 -6.28 0.71
C TYR A 303 -7.65 -5.94 0.51
N THR A 304 -8.58 -6.86 0.75
CA THR A 304 -10.02 -6.56 0.67
C THR A 304 -10.41 -5.44 1.62
N PHE A 305 -9.97 -5.47 2.88
CA PHE A 305 -10.30 -4.44 3.86
C PHE A 305 -9.60 -3.11 3.56
N SER A 306 -8.33 -3.13 3.16
CA SER A 306 -7.60 -1.92 2.80
C SER A 306 -8.18 -1.26 1.53
N MET A 307 -8.50 -2.04 0.50
CA MET A 307 -9.12 -1.53 -0.73
C MET A 307 -10.56 -1.05 -0.50
N ALA A 308 -11.34 -1.74 0.32
CA ALA A 308 -12.67 -1.27 0.70
C ALA A 308 -12.60 0.12 1.36
N ALA A 309 -11.63 0.35 2.25
CA ALA A 309 -11.40 1.67 2.83
C ALA A 309 -11.03 2.69 1.75
N GLN A 310 -10.15 2.35 0.80
CA GLN A 310 -9.74 3.26 -0.29
C GLN A 310 -10.91 3.64 -1.21
N ILE A 311 -11.85 2.73 -1.46
CA ILE A 311 -13.02 2.98 -2.30
C ILE A 311 -14.08 3.81 -1.54
N LEU A 312 -14.35 3.47 -0.30
CA LEU A 312 -15.41 4.12 0.49
C LEU A 312 -15.00 5.51 0.98
N THR A 313 -13.73 5.70 1.31
CA THR A 313 -13.24 6.96 1.91
C THR A 313 -13.49 8.19 1.03
N PRO A 314 -13.13 8.22 -0.28
CA PRO A 314 -13.40 9.40 -1.10
C PRO A 314 -14.87 9.77 -1.17
N VAL A 315 -15.76 8.78 -1.16
CA VAL A 315 -17.22 9.00 -1.18
C VAL A 315 -17.68 9.63 0.13
N LEU A 316 -17.32 9.03 1.27
CA LEU A 316 -17.73 9.50 2.60
C LEU A 316 -17.11 10.85 2.95
N SER A 317 -15.79 10.98 2.78
CA SER A 317 -15.09 12.23 3.08
C SER A 317 -15.51 13.34 2.11
N GLY A 318 -15.64 13.04 0.82
CA GLY A 318 -16.11 14.01 -0.18
C GLY A 318 -17.52 14.52 0.11
N PHE A 319 -18.44 13.62 0.49
CA PHE A 319 -19.78 14.02 0.91
C PHE A 319 -19.75 14.98 2.11
N LEU A 320 -18.96 14.68 3.14
CA LEU A 320 -18.84 15.54 4.32
C LEU A 320 -18.20 16.89 3.98
N LEU A 321 -17.15 16.90 3.16
CA LEU A 321 -16.47 18.13 2.77
C LEU A 321 -17.38 19.08 1.97
N GLU A 322 -18.22 18.54 1.09
CA GLU A 322 -19.08 19.36 0.23
C GLU A 322 -20.39 19.77 0.89
N ASN A 323 -21.01 18.89 1.68
CA ASN A 323 -22.33 19.15 2.24
C ASN A 323 -22.27 19.72 3.68
N VAL A 324 -21.16 19.55 4.41
CA VAL A 324 -21.02 20.07 5.77
C VAL A 324 -20.00 21.19 5.81
N SER A 325 -18.71 20.89 5.65
CA SER A 325 -17.62 21.87 5.58
C SER A 325 -16.31 21.20 5.20
N TYR A 326 -15.43 21.92 4.50
CA TYR A 326 -14.06 21.48 4.26
C TYR A 326 -13.25 21.30 5.56
N ASN A 327 -13.60 22.01 6.62
CA ASN A 327 -12.97 21.88 7.94
C ASN A 327 -13.22 20.51 8.60
N THR A 328 -14.11 19.67 8.06
CA THR A 328 -14.37 18.31 8.56
C THR A 328 -13.26 17.31 8.24
N LEU A 329 -12.32 17.63 7.34
CA LEU A 329 -11.29 16.69 6.88
C LEU A 329 -10.44 16.14 8.03
N PHE A 330 -9.82 17.00 8.81
CA PHE A 330 -8.95 16.57 9.91
C PHE A 330 -9.72 16.00 11.11
N PRO A 331 -10.89 16.55 11.54
CA PRO A 331 -11.75 15.88 12.51
C PRO A 331 -12.17 14.46 12.09
N TYR A 332 -12.51 14.25 10.82
CA TYR A 332 -12.80 12.94 10.26
C TYR A 332 -11.59 11.99 10.41
N ALA A 333 -10.42 12.42 9.94
CA ALA A 333 -9.20 11.63 10.01
C ALA A 333 -8.80 11.31 11.46
N LEU A 334 -8.92 12.28 12.37
CA LEU A 334 -8.70 12.09 13.82
C LEU A 334 -9.64 11.04 14.39
N PHE A 335 -10.95 11.15 14.11
CA PHE A 335 -11.94 10.21 14.60
C PHE A 335 -11.63 8.77 14.19
N PHE A 336 -11.38 8.54 12.91
CA PHE A 336 -11.07 7.20 12.41
C PHE A 336 -9.72 6.67 12.91
N SER A 337 -8.72 7.52 13.11
CA SER A 337 -7.45 7.14 13.74
C SER A 337 -7.63 6.72 15.20
N LEU A 338 -8.42 7.44 15.98
CA LEU A 338 -8.73 7.07 17.36
C LEU A 338 -9.53 5.77 17.45
N MET A 339 -10.49 5.55 16.54
CA MET A 339 -11.22 4.30 16.45
C MET A 339 -10.30 3.14 16.07
N ALA A 340 -9.34 3.35 15.15
CA ALA A 340 -8.32 2.37 14.81
C ALA A 340 -7.43 2.04 16.02
N PHE A 341 -7.04 3.03 16.80
CA PHE A 341 -6.30 2.81 18.04
C PHE A 341 -7.09 1.95 19.03
N LEU A 342 -8.37 2.26 19.25
CA LEU A 342 -9.24 1.51 20.16
C LEU A 342 -9.44 0.04 19.70
N THR A 343 -9.67 -0.19 18.42
CA THR A 343 -9.79 -1.55 17.88
C THR A 343 -8.46 -2.31 17.98
N MET A 344 -7.33 -1.65 17.75
CA MET A 344 -6.01 -2.26 17.86
C MET A 344 -5.67 -2.67 19.31
N THR A 345 -6.18 -2.00 20.33
CA THR A 345 -5.99 -2.44 21.73
C THR A 345 -6.55 -3.83 21.99
N GLN A 346 -7.63 -4.22 21.30
CA GLN A 346 -8.30 -5.52 21.44
C GLN A 346 -7.57 -6.67 20.75
N VAL A 347 -6.61 -6.38 19.87
CA VAL A 347 -5.79 -7.39 19.19
C VAL A 347 -4.81 -7.99 20.20
N ARG A 348 -4.85 -9.31 20.40
CA ARG A 348 -4.01 -10.02 21.39
C ARG A 348 -3.04 -11.02 20.77
N HIS A 349 -3.21 -11.34 19.48
CA HIS A 349 -2.43 -12.34 18.75
C HIS A 349 -1.71 -11.71 17.56
N GLY A 350 -0.72 -12.41 17.00
CA GLY A 350 0.03 -11.96 15.82
C GLY A 350 1.22 -11.02 16.12
N ASP A 351 1.46 -10.66 17.40
CA ASP A 351 2.58 -9.82 17.81
C ASP A 351 3.87 -10.65 17.95
N VAL A 352 4.32 -11.23 16.85
CA VAL A 352 5.61 -11.92 16.77
C VAL A 352 6.70 -10.89 16.50
N LYS A 353 7.76 -10.92 17.30
CA LYS A 353 8.91 -10.02 17.09
C LYS A 353 9.54 -10.33 15.74
N PRO A 354 9.75 -9.32 14.87
CA PRO A 354 10.39 -9.54 13.59
C PRO A 354 11.81 -10.10 13.79
N GLN A 355 12.20 -11.04 12.95
CA GLN A 355 13.59 -11.45 12.85
C GLN A 355 14.42 -10.30 12.25
N LYS A 356 15.70 -10.22 12.64
CA LYS A 356 16.60 -9.21 12.09
C LYS A 356 16.80 -9.48 10.60
N LYS A 357 16.41 -8.53 9.76
CA LYS A 357 16.59 -8.64 8.32
C LYS A 357 18.08 -8.57 7.96
N GLU A 358 18.51 -9.43 7.06
CA GLU A 358 19.93 -9.55 6.68
C GLU A 358 20.38 -8.42 5.75
N SER A 359 19.46 -7.85 4.97
CA SER A 359 19.74 -6.79 4.00
C SER A 359 18.99 -5.51 4.31
N ILE A 360 19.63 -4.36 4.01
CA ILE A 360 19.01 -3.04 4.11
C ILE A 360 17.79 -2.95 3.17
N LEU A 361 17.86 -3.56 1.98
CA LEU A 361 16.77 -3.54 1.01
C LEU A 361 15.50 -4.24 1.48
N GLU A 362 15.63 -5.29 2.31
CA GLU A 362 14.46 -6.01 2.87
C GLU A 362 13.61 -5.14 3.81
N ASN A 363 14.14 -4.00 4.28
CA ASN A 363 13.35 -3.07 5.09
C ASN A 363 12.32 -2.29 4.28
N PHE A 364 12.45 -2.28 2.95
CA PHE A 364 11.48 -1.68 2.03
C PHE A 364 10.47 -2.70 1.50
N ASP A 365 10.56 -3.96 1.93
CA ASP A 365 9.57 -4.99 1.68
C ASP A 365 8.34 -4.70 2.55
N VAL A 366 7.50 -3.85 2.02
CA VAL A 366 6.24 -3.41 2.61
C VAL A 366 5.17 -3.78 1.59
N ASP A 367 4.35 -4.75 1.93
CA ASP A 367 3.23 -5.13 1.07
C ASP A 367 2.18 -4.01 1.10
N ASP A 368 2.08 -3.28 0.01
CA ASP A 368 1.04 -2.28 -0.24
C ASP A 368 -0.30 -2.89 -0.62
#